data_8eab3180e76016337ab3e04f44c715cc
#
_entry.id   8eab3180e76016337ab3e04f44c715cc
#
_cell.length_a   1.000
_cell.length_b   1.000
_cell.length_c   1.000
_cell.angle_alpha   90.00
_cell.angle_beta   90.00
_cell.angle_gamma   90.00
#
_symmetry.space_group_name_H-M   'P 1'
#
loop_
_entity.id
_entity.type
_entity.pdbx_description
1 polymer ?
#
loop_
_entity_poly.entity_id
_entity_poly.type
_entity_poly.pdbx_seq_one_letter_code
_entity_poly.pdbx_strand_id
1 'polypeptide(L)'
;MHNIPRDEVFVIGHKNPDTDSICSAIAYADLKNQSENKYIPKRAGNINKETEFVLNYFDVEVPELIKNVDTQLSDISYRLVSGVPGDTTMKKAFEIMQKNDATTLPVVENGKIRG
;
A
#
# COMPACT_ATOMS: atom_id res chain seq x y z
N MET A 1 -7.98 -2.57 -8.89
CA MET A 1 -7.18 -2.09 -7.73
C MET A 1 -6.79 -3.31 -6.92
N HIS A 2 -5.54 -3.70 -6.94
CA HIS A 2 -5.07 -4.71 -6.02
C HIS A 2 -4.90 -4.05 -4.66
N ASN A 3 -5.84 -4.35 -3.77
CA ASN A 3 -5.70 -4.06 -2.35
C ASN A 3 -4.54 -4.95 -1.87
N ILE A 4 -3.37 -4.39 -1.65
CA ILE A 4 -2.28 -5.10 -0.97
C ILE A 4 -2.80 -5.35 0.45
N PRO A 5 -2.96 -6.62 0.87
CA PRO A 5 -3.27 -6.88 2.26
C PRO A 5 -2.24 -6.18 3.13
N ARG A 6 -2.66 -5.51 4.19
CA ARG A 6 -1.79 -4.69 5.06
C ARG A 6 -0.61 -5.43 5.69
N ASP A 7 -0.55 -6.73 5.50
CA ASP A 7 0.46 -7.61 6.10
C ASP A 7 1.48 -8.17 5.09
N GLU A 8 1.33 -7.89 3.78
CA GLU A 8 2.31 -8.34 2.78
C GLU A 8 3.53 -7.41 2.73
N VAL A 9 4.72 -8.00 2.73
CA VAL A 9 6.00 -7.30 2.63
C VAL A 9 6.65 -7.63 1.30
N PHE A 10 6.84 -6.64 0.45
CA PHE A 10 7.54 -6.83 -0.81
C PHE A 10 9.05 -6.77 -0.63
N VAL A 11 9.74 -7.79 -1.13
CA VAL A 11 11.20 -7.86 -1.17
C VAL A 11 11.65 -7.50 -2.58
N ILE A 12 12.33 -6.36 -2.72
CA ILE A 12 12.66 -5.79 -4.02
C ILE A 12 14.15 -5.45 -4.04
N GLY A 13 14.81 -5.76 -5.14
CA GLY A 13 16.16 -5.30 -5.43
C GLY A 13 16.17 -3.94 -6.14
N HIS A 14 17.27 -3.62 -6.84
CA HIS A 14 17.41 -2.34 -7.54
C HIS A 14 16.59 -2.27 -8.85
N LYS A 15 16.43 -1.05 -9.38
CA LYS A 15 15.56 -0.75 -10.53
C LYS A 15 15.92 -1.50 -11.81
N ASN A 16 17.20 -1.68 -12.07
CA ASN A 16 17.69 -2.46 -13.21
C ASN A 16 18.24 -3.79 -12.68
N PRO A 17 17.36 -4.77 -12.42
CA PRO A 17 17.75 -5.96 -11.68
C PRO A 17 18.69 -6.85 -12.51
N ASP A 18 19.81 -7.18 -11.93
CA ASP A 18 20.69 -8.26 -12.40
C ASP A 18 20.29 -9.59 -11.74
N THR A 19 20.99 -10.65 -12.09
CA THR A 19 20.74 -11.99 -11.57
C THR A 19 20.85 -12.04 -10.05
N ASP A 20 21.86 -11.38 -9.48
CA ASP A 20 22.06 -11.31 -8.03
C ASP A 20 20.87 -10.62 -7.32
N SER A 21 20.43 -9.49 -7.85
CA SER A 21 19.28 -8.75 -7.31
C SER A 21 18.00 -9.58 -7.26
N ILE A 22 17.71 -10.32 -8.32
CA ILE A 22 16.50 -11.15 -8.40
C ILE A 22 16.62 -12.39 -7.50
N CYS A 23 17.73 -13.10 -7.58
CA CYS A 23 17.94 -14.30 -6.78
C CYS A 23 18.01 -14.00 -5.27
N SER A 24 18.61 -12.89 -4.87
CA SER A 24 18.63 -12.46 -3.47
C SER A 24 17.25 -12.11 -2.95
N ALA A 25 16.42 -11.44 -3.74
CA ALA A 25 15.05 -11.11 -3.36
C ALA A 25 14.21 -12.38 -3.14
N ILE A 26 14.33 -13.36 -4.04
CA ILE A 26 13.64 -14.65 -3.94
C ILE A 26 14.11 -15.42 -2.70
N ALA A 27 15.43 -15.58 -2.54
CA ALA A 27 16.00 -16.33 -1.43
C ALA A 27 15.69 -15.69 -0.06
N TYR A 28 15.72 -14.37 0.03
CA TYR A 28 15.38 -13.66 1.26
C TYR A 28 13.90 -13.81 1.60
N ALA A 29 13.01 -13.68 0.63
CA ALA A 29 11.58 -13.88 0.83
C ALA A 29 11.28 -15.31 1.30
N ASP A 30 11.88 -16.31 0.68
CA ASP A 30 11.73 -17.71 1.04
C ASP A 30 12.22 -17.99 2.47
N LEU A 31 13.40 -17.51 2.83
CA LEU A 31 13.96 -17.62 4.17
C LEU A 31 13.03 -17.01 5.23
N LYS A 32 12.50 -15.82 4.97
CA LYS A 32 11.59 -15.14 5.89
C LYS A 32 10.25 -15.84 6.01
N ASN A 33 9.75 -16.41 4.93
CA ASN A 33 8.47 -17.13 4.91
C ASN A 33 8.51 -18.47 5.66
N GLN A 34 9.68 -18.97 6.04
CA GLN A 34 9.77 -20.09 6.97
C GLN A 34 9.21 -19.77 8.37
N SER A 35 9.20 -18.49 8.74
CA SER A 35 8.67 -18.02 10.03
C SER A 35 7.34 -17.28 9.90
N GLU A 36 7.17 -16.50 8.84
CA GLU A 36 6.04 -15.60 8.63
C GLU A 36 5.68 -15.60 7.13
N ASN A 37 4.55 -16.13 6.77
CA ASN A 37 4.16 -16.25 5.34
C ASN A 37 3.58 -14.95 4.77
N LYS A 38 4.40 -13.89 4.70
CA LYS A 38 3.99 -12.57 4.23
C LYS A 38 4.96 -11.87 3.28
N TYR A 39 6.13 -12.46 3.04
CA TYR A 39 7.18 -11.88 2.20
C TYR A 39 7.01 -12.33 0.75
N ILE A 40 6.89 -11.38 -0.17
CA ILE A 40 6.66 -11.62 -1.60
C ILE A 40 7.81 -11.01 -2.38
N PRO A 41 8.60 -11.81 -3.13
CA PRO A 41 9.62 -11.25 -3.99
C PRO A 41 8.98 -10.51 -5.16
N LYS A 42 9.44 -9.30 -5.43
CA LYS A 42 9.01 -8.47 -6.55
C LYS A 42 10.25 -7.96 -7.30
N ARG A 43 10.08 -7.51 -8.52
CA ARG A 43 11.13 -6.86 -9.30
C ARG A 43 10.73 -5.45 -9.70
N ALA A 44 11.70 -4.55 -9.73
CA ALA A 44 11.49 -3.15 -10.10
C ALA A 44 11.79 -2.85 -11.58
N GLY A 45 12.20 -3.86 -12.34
CA GLY A 45 12.51 -3.73 -13.76
C GLY A 45 12.46 -5.06 -14.50
N ASN A 46 12.81 -5.02 -15.80
CA ASN A 46 12.84 -6.22 -16.62
C ASN A 46 14.07 -7.06 -16.30
N ILE A 47 13.90 -8.37 -16.30
CA ILE A 47 15.02 -9.31 -16.15
C ILE A 47 15.82 -9.40 -17.46
N ASN A 48 17.11 -9.69 -17.34
CA ASN A 48 17.98 -9.98 -18.48
C ASN A 48 17.96 -11.47 -18.83
N LYS A 49 18.57 -11.83 -19.96
CA LYS A 49 18.61 -13.21 -20.45
C LYS A 49 19.35 -14.18 -19.53
N GLU A 50 20.35 -13.70 -18.82
CA GLU A 50 21.10 -14.49 -17.83
C GLU A 50 20.18 -14.86 -16.65
N THR A 51 19.45 -13.89 -16.12
CA THR A 51 18.47 -14.13 -15.05
C THR A 51 17.36 -15.08 -15.50
N GLU A 52 16.85 -14.88 -16.71
CA GLU A 52 15.84 -15.76 -17.29
C GLU A 52 16.34 -17.20 -17.40
N PHE A 53 17.56 -17.40 -17.89
CA PHE A 53 18.20 -18.71 -17.96
C PHE A 53 18.33 -19.36 -16.57
N VAL A 54 18.82 -18.62 -15.57
CA VAL A 54 19.01 -19.12 -14.20
C VAL A 54 17.68 -19.55 -13.58
N LEU A 55 16.67 -18.70 -13.68
CA LEU A 55 15.35 -19.02 -13.11
C LEU A 55 14.71 -20.23 -13.78
N ASN A 56 14.80 -20.33 -15.11
CA ASN A 56 14.31 -21.49 -15.85
C ASN A 56 15.09 -22.77 -15.51
N TYR A 57 16.40 -22.68 -15.32
CA TYR A 57 17.22 -23.83 -14.96
C TYR A 57 16.85 -24.44 -13.61
N PHE A 58 16.49 -23.60 -12.64
CA PHE A 58 16.09 -24.04 -11.31
C PHE A 58 14.56 -24.18 -11.12
N ASP A 59 13.79 -24.05 -12.21
CA ASP A 59 12.31 -24.10 -12.19
C ASP A 59 11.70 -23.13 -11.14
N VAL A 60 12.22 -21.89 -11.11
CA VAL A 60 11.76 -20.82 -10.22
C VAL A 60 10.98 -19.79 -11.02
N GLU A 61 9.81 -19.41 -10.53
CA GLU A 61 8.98 -18.39 -11.18
C GLU A 61 9.64 -17.01 -11.14
N VAL A 62 9.47 -16.26 -12.23
CA VAL A 62 9.93 -14.87 -12.32
C VAL A 62 9.10 -14.00 -11.38
N PRO A 63 9.72 -13.23 -10.46
CA PRO A 63 8.99 -12.32 -9.60
C PRO A 63 8.16 -11.31 -10.40
N GLU A 64 6.96 -11.00 -9.90
CA GLU A 64 6.07 -10.06 -10.55
C GLU A 64 6.65 -8.63 -10.54
N LEU A 65 6.44 -7.90 -11.64
CA LEU A 65 6.88 -6.51 -11.76
C LEU A 65 6.01 -5.60 -10.86
N ILE A 66 6.66 -4.85 -9.97
CA ILE A 66 5.99 -3.78 -9.25
C ILE A 66 5.87 -2.55 -10.16
N LYS A 67 4.65 -2.06 -10.34
CA LYS A 67 4.38 -0.95 -11.26
C LYS A 67 4.66 0.40 -10.62
N ASN A 68 4.35 0.56 -9.35
CA ASN A 68 4.68 1.73 -8.56
C ASN A 68 4.76 1.37 -7.07
N VAL A 69 5.38 2.25 -6.30
CA VAL A 69 5.47 2.19 -4.83
C VAL A 69 4.94 3.49 -4.21
N ASP A 70 4.07 4.19 -4.93
CA ASP A 70 3.50 5.44 -4.45
C ASP A 70 2.61 5.19 -3.23
N THR A 71 2.69 6.10 -2.28
CA THR A 71 1.84 6.09 -1.10
C THR A 71 0.38 6.20 -1.51
N GLN A 72 -0.43 5.25 -1.04
CA GLN A 72 -1.87 5.26 -1.29
C GLN A 72 -2.60 5.92 -0.12
N LEU A 73 -3.84 6.36 -0.35
CA LEU A 73 -4.68 6.92 0.71
C LEU A 73 -4.91 5.92 1.86
N SER A 74 -4.88 4.63 1.56
CA SER A 74 -4.96 3.55 2.56
C SER A 74 -3.76 3.49 3.50
N ASP A 75 -2.59 4.01 3.06
CA ASP A 75 -1.34 3.97 3.81
C ASP A 75 -1.19 5.18 4.75
N ILE A 76 -2.09 6.15 4.60
CA ILE A 76 -2.08 7.38 5.39
C ILE A 76 -3.08 7.25 6.53
N SER A 77 -2.63 7.51 7.75
CA SER A 77 -3.53 7.68 8.88
C SER A 77 -4.30 8.99 8.72
N TYR A 78 -5.59 8.92 8.47
CA TYR A 78 -6.45 10.09 8.37
C TYR A 78 -7.55 10.06 9.43
N ARG A 79 -7.96 11.25 9.84
CA ARG A 79 -9.01 11.42 10.83
C ARG A 79 -10.37 11.39 10.13
N LEU A 80 -11.23 10.44 10.52
CA LEU A 80 -12.62 10.44 10.06
C LEU A 80 -13.40 11.51 10.82
N VAL A 81 -13.82 12.56 10.13
CA VAL A 81 -14.71 13.58 10.67
C VAL A 81 -16.12 13.30 10.16
N SER A 82 -17.06 13.03 11.08
CA SER A 82 -18.46 12.88 10.72
C SER A 82 -19.04 14.24 10.34
N GLY A 83 -19.69 14.29 9.18
CA GLY A 83 -20.42 15.48 8.77
C GLY A 83 -21.68 15.72 9.61
N VAL A 84 -22.19 16.95 9.57
CA VAL A 84 -23.42 17.36 10.23
C VAL A 84 -24.48 17.79 9.23
N PRO A 85 -25.78 17.65 9.52
CA PRO A 85 -26.84 18.19 8.68
C PRO A 85 -26.80 19.72 8.61
N GLY A 86 -27.32 20.31 7.51
CA GLY A 86 -27.31 21.75 7.29
C GLY A 86 -28.16 22.57 8.29
N ASP A 87 -29.09 21.94 8.99
CA ASP A 87 -29.90 22.54 10.05
C ASP A 87 -29.26 22.52 11.45
N THR A 88 -28.03 22.02 11.54
CA THR A 88 -27.24 22.02 12.78
C THR A 88 -26.94 23.44 13.24
N THR A 89 -27.27 23.76 14.49
CA THR A 89 -26.99 25.10 15.04
C THR A 89 -25.49 25.35 15.17
N MET A 90 -25.07 26.60 15.04
CA MET A 90 -23.65 27.01 15.20
C MET A 90 -23.07 26.55 16.55
N LYS A 91 -23.84 26.66 17.62
CA LYS A 91 -23.41 26.19 18.95
C LYS A 91 -23.11 24.70 18.94
N LYS A 92 -24.02 23.90 18.38
CA LYS A 92 -23.85 22.44 18.29
C LYS A 92 -22.67 22.05 17.40
N ALA A 93 -22.51 22.72 16.26
CA ALA A 93 -21.38 22.50 15.38
C ALA A 93 -20.04 22.79 16.10
N PHE A 94 -19.96 23.90 16.86
CA PHE A 94 -18.76 24.26 17.62
C PHE A 94 -18.45 23.23 18.71
N GLU A 95 -19.43 22.75 19.46
CA GLU A 95 -19.26 21.70 20.46
C GLU A 95 -18.70 20.40 19.84
N ILE A 96 -19.19 20.03 18.64
CA ILE A 96 -18.70 18.85 17.89
C ILE A 96 -17.24 19.06 17.46
N MET A 97 -16.92 20.24 16.94
CA MET A 97 -15.56 20.59 16.55
C MET A 97 -14.57 20.51 17.71
N GLN A 98 -14.94 21.09 18.87
CA GLN A 98 -14.12 21.01 20.07
C GLN A 98 -13.92 19.58 20.56
N LYS A 99 -15.00 18.80 20.62
CA LYS A 99 -14.94 17.40 21.07
C LYS A 99 -14.04 16.53 20.18
N ASN A 100 -14.02 16.81 18.89
CA ASN A 100 -13.25 16.04 17.91
C ASN A 100 -11.89 16.67 17.58
N ASP A 101 -11.52 17.77 18.23
CA ASP A 101 -10.31 18.56 17.93
C ASP A 101 -10.20 18.84 16.42
N ALA A 102 -11.32 19.26 15.82
CA ALA A 102 -11.44 19.55 14.39
C ALA A 102 -11.57 21.06 14.16
N THR A 103 -10.87 21.57 13.16
CA THR A 103 -10.95 22.99 12.75
C THR A 103 -12.00 23.23 11.68
N THR A 104 -12.48 22.15 11.03
CA THR A 104 -13.51 22.19 9.99
C THR A 104 -14.51 21.09 10.23
N LEU A 105 -15.76 21.33 9.83
CA LEU A 105 -16.86 20.38 9.96
C LEU A 105 -17.64 20.33 8.65
N PRO A 106 -17.64 19.21 7.93
CA PRO A 106 -18.37 19.10 6.67
C PRO A 106 -19.88 19.10 6.92
N VAL A 107 -20.60 19.85 6.12
CA VAL A 107 -22.07 19.81 6.06
C VAL A 107 -22.50 18.78 5.03
N VAL A 108 -23.30 17.79 5.46
CA VAL A 108 -23.73 16.67 4.62
C VAL A 108 -25.23 16.60 4.53
N GLU A 109 -25.75 16.54 3.32
CA GLU A 109 -27.18 16.33 3.03
C GLU A 109 -27.32 15.17 2.03
N ASN A 110 -28.21 14.23 2.35
CA ASN A 110 -28.47 13.06 1.50
C ASN A 110 -27.20 12.31 1.08
N GLY A 111 -26.22 12.18 1.98
CA GLY A 111 -24.95 11.50 1.72
C GLY A 111 -23.95 12.27 0.83
N LYS A 112 -24.23 13.56 0.53
CA LYS A 112 -23.36 14.42 -0.26
C LYS A 112 -22.87 15.61 0.55
N ILE A 113 -21.61 15.97 0.41
CA ILE A 113 -21.04 17.17 1.02
C ILE A 113 -21.63 18.40 0.34
N ARG A 114 -22.12 19.35 1.14
CA ARG A 114 -22.68 20.64 0.69
C ARG A 114 -21.81 21.83 1.05
N GLY A 115 -21.02 21.71 2.09
CA GLY A 115 -20.12 22.76 2.56
C GLY A 115 -19.20 22.26 3.68
#